data_5b5d0a17712177ce5eb5377cffbd00f6
#
_entry.id   5b5d0a17712177ce5eb5377cffbd00f6
#
_cell.length_a   1.000
_cell.length_b   1.000
_cell.length_c   1.000
_cell.angle_alpha   90.00
_cell.angle_beta   90.00
_cell.angle_gamma   90.00
#
_symmetry.space_group_name_H-M   'P 1'
#
loop_
_entity.id
_entity.type
_entity.pdbx_description
1 polymer ?
#
loop_
_entity_poly.entity_id
_entity_poly.type
_entity_poly.pdbx_seq_one_letter_code
_entity_poly.pdbx_strand_id
1 'polypeptide(L)'
;VKNVMRAAGSGQVRGICGPVSKLITLKPEYSVAIETALGANIQNIVTENEEAAKAAIAYLKRTNGGRATFYPITSVKAQPPGIRVDELKRQRGYVGMADGLLGFDAKYAGVIGYMLGRTAVFDNIDNAAATAKAFGYKIRIVTLDGQLINAGGSFTGGSVKNDSGILTRGAEIAKLKDEIADIERHKKDAD
;
A
#
# COMPACT_ATOMS: atom_id res chain seq x y z
N VAL A 1 10.29 -0.70 12.30
CA VAL A 1 9.55 -1.89 11.84
C VAL A 1 10.26 -3.17 12.29
N LYS A 2 11.52 -3.42 11.88
CA LYS A 2 12.25 -4.67 12.18
C LYS A 2 12.20 -5.06 13.67
N ASN A 3 12.42 -4.11 14.59
CA ASN A 3 12.42 -4.36 16.03
C ASN A 3 11.06 -4.85 16.55
N VAL A 4 9.96 -4.21 16.09
CA VAL A 4 8.59 -4.61 16.46
C VAL A 4 8.27 -6.00 15.91
N MET A 5 8.62 -6.27 14.64
CA MET A 5 8.36 -7.58 14.03
C MET A 5 9.14 -8.71 14.71
N ARG A 6 10.38 -8.44 15.16
CA ARG A 6 11.16 -9.39 15.96
C ARG A 6 10.52 -9.64 17.32
N ALA A 7 10.08 -8.58 18.01
CA ALA A 7 9.41 -8.68 19.32
C ALA A 7 8.06 -9.42 19.21
N ALA A 8 7.33 -9.23 18.14
CA ALA A 8 6.11 -9.98 17.86
C ALA A 8 6.41 -11.47 17.64
N GLY A 9 7.43 -11.80 16.85
CA GLY A 9 7.84 -13.19 16.59
C GLY A 9 8.35 -13.92 17.85
N SER A 10 8.93 -13.20 18.81
CA SER A 10 9.36 -13.75 20.11
C SER A 10 8.28 -13.71 21.20
N GLY A 11 7.08 -13.25 20.90
CA GLY A 11 5.97 -13.16 21.86
C GLY A 11 6.06 -12.02 22.88
N GLN A 12 7.06 -11.13 22.76
CA GLN A 12 7.23 -9.97 23.65
C GLN A 12 6.20 -8.86 23.42
N VAL A 13 5.65 -8.78 22.20
CA VAL A 13 4.56 -7.86 21.84
C VAL A 13 3.52 -8.68 21.08
N ARG A 14 2.27 -8.65 21.54
CA ARG A 14 1.15 -9.38 20.94
C ARG A 14 0.24 -8.45 20.14
N GLY A 15 -0.61 -9.02 19.28
CA GLY A 15 -1.59 -8.26 18.50
C GLY A 15 -0.98 -7.46 17.34
N ILE A 16 0.21 -7.84 16.85
CA ILE A 16 0.84 -7.26 15.67
C ILE A 16 0.42 -8.07 14.43
N CYS A 17 -0.36 -7.45 13.53
CA CYS A 17 -0.77 -8.07 12.28
C CYS A 17 0.37 -8.09 11.25
N GLY A 18 1.17 -7.03 11.20
CA GLY A 18 2.31 -6.90 10.28
C GLY A 18 2.43 -5.53 9.62
N PRO A 19 3.48 -5.30 8.84
CA PRO A 19 3.60 -4.09 8.03
C PRO A 19 2.62 -4.15 6.85
N VAL A 20 2.12 -2.98 6.42
CA VAL A 20 1.15 -2.86 5.31
C VAL A 20 1.61 -3.64 4.08
N SER A 21 2.89 -3.57 3.73
CA SER A 21 3.48 -4.28 2.58
C SER A 21 3.28 -5.80 2.58
N LYS A 22 3.05 -6.40 3.72
CA LYS A 22 2.82 -7.86 3.86
C LYS A 22 1.36 -8.25 3.97
N LEU A 23 0.47 -7.28 4.07
CA LEU A 23 -0.98 -7.49 4.27
C LEU A 23 -1.77 -7.26 2.99
N ILE A 24 -1.11 -6.86 1.91
CA ILE A 24 -1.71 -6.58 0.61
C ILE A 24 -1.09 -7.43 -0.49
N THR A 25 -1.88 -7.75 -1.48
CA THR A 25 -1.48 -8.37 -2.74
C THR A 25 -1.97 -7.52 -3.90
N LEU A 26 -1.22 -7.44 -4.99
CA LEU A 26 -1.63 -6.67 -6.16
C LEU A 26 -1.00 -7.22 -7.44
N LYS A 27 -1.58 -6.85 -8.57
CA LYS A 27 -1.01 -7.15 -9.88
C LYS A 27 0.25 -6.30 -10.11
N PRO A 28 1.29 -6.85 -10.78
CA PRO A 28 2.54 -6.14 -11.03
C PRO A 28 2.36 -4.78 -11.69
N GLU A 29 1.38 -4.63 -12.59
CA GLU A 29 1.06 -3.41 -13.32
C GLU A 29 0.69 -2.21 -12.41
N TYR A 30 0.21 -2.48 -11.17
CA TYR A 30 -0.19 -1.44 -10.20
C TYR A 30 0.88 -1.16 -9.15
N SER A 31 1.98 -1.93 -9.14
CA SER A 31 2.99 -1.87 -8.07
C SER A 31 3.55 -0.48 -7.87
N VAL A 32 3.98 0.18 -8.95
CA VAL A 32 4.56 1.53 -8.90
C VAL A 32 3.55 2.56 -8.39
N ALA A 33 2.32 2.52 -8.91
CA ALA A 33 1.26 3.43 -8.50
C ALA A 33 0.92 3.27 -7.00
N ILE A 34 0.73 2.04 -6.54
CA ILE A 34 0.36 1.75 -5.15
C ILE A 34 1.52 2.06 -4.19
N GLU A 35 2.77 1.75 -4.56
CA GLU A 35 3.94 2.14 -3.76
C GLU A 35 4.04 3.66 -3.63
N THR A 36 3.87 4.39 -4.73
CA THR A 36 3.88 5.86 -4.72
C THR A 36 2.73 6.41 -3.88
N ALA A 37 1.53 5.84 -4.00
CA ALA A 37 0.37 6.24 -3.21
C ALA A 37 0.57 6.01 -1.71
N LEU A 38 1.14 4.88 -1.33
CA LEU A 38 1.44 4.56 0.08
C LEU A 38 2.64 5.35 0.61
N GLY A 39 3.66 5.56 -0.22
CA GLY A 39 4.90 6.19 0.21
C GLY A 39 5.49 5.52 1.47
N ALA A 40 5.88 6.30 2.47
CA ALA A 40 6.42 5.79 3.73
C ALA A 40 5.43 4.91 4.51
N ASN A 41 4.12 5.06 4.28
CA ASN A 41 3.08 4.30 4.99
C ASN A 41 3.10 2.80 4.68
N ILE A 42 3.75 2.39 3.60
CA ILE A 42 3.92 0.97 3.23
C ILE A 42 4.61 0.15 4.32
N GLN A 43 5.43 0.80 5.16
CA GLN A 43 6.15 0.19 6.27
C GLN A 43 5.42 0.31 7.61
N ASN A 44 4.32 1.06 7.69
CA ASN A 44 3.57 1.22 8.92
C ASN A 44 2.95 -0.12 9.34
N ILE A 45 2.76 -0.28 10.64
CA ILE A 45 2.40 -1.56 11.25
C ILE A 45 0.90 -1.55 11.56
N VAL A 46 0.21 -2.56 11.09
CA VAL A 46 -1.19 -2.80 11.47
C VAL A 46 -1.24 -3.63 12.75
N THR A 47 -2.11 -3.24 13.68
CA THR A 47 -2.33 -3.92 14.96
C THR A 47 -3.80 -4.29 15.14
N GLU A 48 -4.06 -5.33 15.93
CA GLU A 48 -5.43 -5.78 16.21
C GLU A 48 -6.26 -4.71 16.91
N ASN A 49 -5.64 -3.95 17.83
CA ASN A 49 -6.31 -2.93 18.63
C ASN A 49 -5.31 -1.88 19.14
N GLU A 50 -5.81 -0.90 19.89
CA GLU A 50 -5.03 0.19 20.48
C GLU A 50 -4.08 -0.29 21.57
N GLU A 51 -4.46 -1.33 22.32
CA GLU A 51 -3.62 -1.92 23.38
C GLU A 51 -2.36 -2.52 22.79
N ALA A 52 -2.48 -3.25 21.67
CA ALA A 52 -1.34 -3.78 20.93
C ALA A 52 -0.41 -2.66 20.42
N ALA A 53 -0.99 -1.57 19.90
CA ALA A 53 -0.22 -0.41 19.45
C ALA A 53 0.53 0.26 20.62
N LYS A 54 -0.14 0.46 21.78
CA LYS A 54 0.49 1.01 23.00
C LYS A 54 1.60 0.13 23.50
N ALA A 55 1.40 -1.19 23.54
CA ALA A 55 2.43 -2.16 23.97
C ALA A 55 3.66 -2.10 23.05
N ALA A 56 3.46 -2.01 21.73
CA ALA A 56 4.54 -1.87 20.77
C ALA A 56 5.31 -0.55 20.93
N ILE A 57 4.62 0.56 21.19
CA ILE A 57 5.23 1.87 21.46
C ILE A 57 6.05 1.81 22.75
N ALA A 58 5.51 1.22 23.83
CA ALA A 58 6.23 1.05 25.10
C ALA A 58 7.50 0.18 24.93
N TYR A 59 7.40 -0.90 24.15
CA TYR A 59 8.54 -1.72 23.79
C TYR A 59 9.62 -0.91 23.06
N LEU A 60 9.26 -0.18 22.01
CA LEU A 60 10.20 0.66 21.26
C LEU A 60 10.87 1.71 22.14
N LYS A 61 10.11 2.34 23.05
CA LYS A 61 10.64 3.32 24.00
C LYS A 61 11.66 2.70 24.96
N ARG A 62 11.30 1.53 25.55
CA ARG A 62 12.17 0.83 26.51
C ARG A 62 13.48 0.33 25.87
N THR A 63 13.42 -0.11 24.61
CA THR A 63 14.58 -0.69 23.92
C THR A 63 15.35 0.32 23.07
N ASN A 64 14.97 1.60 23.11
CA ASN A 64 15.49 2.64 22.22
C ASN A 64 15.41 2.22 20.74
N GLY A 65 14.32 1.52 20.38
CA GLY A 65 14.11 0.84 19.08
C GLY A 65 13.65 1.74 17.94
N GLY A 66 13.69 3.07 18.13
CA GLY A 66 13.25 4.07 17.15
C GLY A 66 11.74 4.32 17.21
N ARG A 67 11.19 4.88 16.11
CA ARG A 67 9.76 5.24 15.98
C ARG A 67 9.09 4.43 14.89
N ALA A 68 7.82 4.12 15.07
CA ALA A 68 6.96 3.50 14.08
C ALA A 68 5.53 4.07 14.18
N THR A 69 4.79 4.02 13.09
CA THR A 69 3.37 4.35 13.06
C THR A 69 2.56 3.07 13.10
N PHE A 70 1.51 3.05 13.90
CA PHE A 70 0.64 1.90 14.10
C PHE A 70 -0.79 2.24 13.67
N TYR A 71 -1.44 1.29 13.00
CA TYR A 71 -2.83 1.37 12.57
C TYR A 71 -3.66 0.29 13.26
N PRO A 72 -4.32 0.59 14.41
CA PRO A 72 -5.26 -0.35 15.02
C PRO A 72 -6.49 -0.54 14.14
N ILE A 73 -6.87 -1.79 13.85
CA ILE A 73 -8.04 -2.09 13.01
C ILE A 73 -9.36 -1.68 13.68
N THR A 74 -9.36 -1.56 14.99
CA THR A 74 -10.53 -1.14 15.77
C THR A 74 -10.86 0.34 15.64
N SER A 75 -9.84 1.21 15.53
CA SER A 75 -10.01 2.67 15.50
C SER A 75 -9.85 3.30 14.11
N VAL A 76 -8.98 2.74 13.26
CA VAL A 76 -8.74 3.30 11.93
C VAL A 76 -9.87 2.91 10.99
N LYS A 77 -10.56 3.91 10.42
CA LYS A 77 -11.70 3.72 9.53
C LYS A 77 -11.48 4.39 8.19
N ALA A 78 -11.94 3.74 7.14
CA ALA A 78 -12.00 4.33 5.81
C ALA A 78 -12.81 5.64 5.84
N GLN A 79 -12.35 6.60 5.06
CA GLN A 79 -13.06 7.86 4.86
C GLN A 79 -13.56 7.96 3.41
N PRO A 80 -14.76 8.50 3.19
CA PRO A 80 -15.26 8.68 1.84
C PRO A 80 -14.34 9.59 1.03
N PRO A 81 -14.21 9.39 -0.29
CA PRO A 81 -13.30 10.15 -1.15
C PRO A 81 -13.60 11.65 -1.24
N GLY A 82 -14.78 12.10 -0.78
CA GLY A 82 -15.18 13.51 -0.80
C GLY A 82 -15.59 14.03 -2.18
N ILE A 83 -15.64 13.16 -3.16
CA ILE A 83 -16.08 13.40 -4.55
C ILE A 83 -16.98 12.26 -5.02
N ARG A 84 -17.69 12.47 -6.12
CA ARG A 84 -18.52 11.43 -6.75
C ARG A 84 -17.64 10.50 -7.60
N VAL A 85 -17.39 9.31 -7.11
CA VAL A 85 -16.55 8.30 -7.79
C VAL A 85 -17.10 7.94 -9.17
N ASP A 86 -18.42 7.93 -9.36
CA ASP A 86 -19.03 7.64 -10.66
C ASP A 86 -18.73 8.70 -11.73
N GLU A 87 -18.56 9.95 -11.34
CA GLU A 87 -18.09 11.01 -12.24
C GLU A 87 -16.62 10.82 -12.60
N LEU A 88 -15.83 10.37 -11.62
CA LEU A 88 -14.42 10.06 -11.82
C LEU A 88 -14.20 8.89 -12.78
N LYS A 89 -15.00 7.83 -12.67
CA LYS A 89 -14.96 6.66 -13.57
C LYS A 89 -15.17 7.00 -15.05
N ARG A 90 -15.82 8.13 -15.35
CA ARG A 90 -16.07 8.58 -16.72
C ARG A 90 -14.90 9.38 -17.31
N GLN A 91 -13.90 9.71 -16.50
CA GLN A 91 -12.76 10.48 -16.95
C GLN A 91 -11.81 9.61 -17.77
N ARG A 92 -11.26 10.22 -18.83
CA ARG A 92 -10.28 9.54 -19.69
C ARG A 92 -9.06 9.13 -18.86
N GLY A 93 -8.60 7.88 -19.06
CA GLY A 93 -7.42 7.37 -18.39
C GLY A 93 -7.65 6.90 -16.96
N TYR A 94 -8.91 6.91 -16.45
CA TYR A 94 -9.21 6.36 -15.14
C TYR A 94 -8.99 4.85 -15.12
N VAL A 95 -8.18 4.37 -14.18
CA VAL A 95 -7.86 2.95 -13.95
C VAL A 95 -8.69 2.38 -12.79
N GLY A 96 -8.75 3.10 -11.67
CA GLY A 96 -9.49 2.66 -10.50
C GLY A 96 -9.23 3.55 -9.28
N MET A 97 -9.96 3.29 -8.18
CA MET A 97 -9.56 3.77 -6.86
C MET A 97 -8.45 2.86 -6.34
N ALA A 98 -7.46 3.42 -5.71
CA ALA A 98 -6.25 2.70 -5.31
C ALA A 98 -6.53 1.53 -4.36
N ASP A 99 -7.49 1.67 -3.44
CA ASP A 99 -7.94 0.61 -2.53
C ASP A 99 -8.68 -0.54 -3.24
N GLY A 100 -9.23 -0.29 -4.42
CA GLY A 100 -9.90 -1.29 -5.26
C GLY A 100 -8.97 -2.08 -6.18
N LEU A 101 -7.69 -1.69 -6.30
CA LEU A 101 -6.72 -2.32 -7.21
C LEU A 101 -5.81 -3.35 -6.53
N LEU A 102 -6.06 -3.64 -5.26
CA LEU A 102 -5.27 -4.58 -4.47
C LEU A 102 -6.17 -5.54 -3.68
N GLY A 103 -5.63 -6.72 -3.36
CA GLY A 103 -6.28 -7.70 -2.51
C GLY A 103 -5.76 -7.60 -1.07
N PHE A 104 -6.65 -7.83 -0.11
CA PHE A 104 -6.33 -7.88 1.32
C PHE A 104 -7.43 -8.62 2.09
N ASP A 105 -7.14 -9.07 3.29
CA ASP A 105 -8.15 -9.65 4.19
C ASP A 105 -9.16 -8.56 4.62
N ALA A 106 -10.45 -8.87 4.57
CA ALA A 106 -11.56 -7.94 4.86
C ALA A 106 -11.42 -7.21 6.20
N LYS A 107 -10.77 -7.81 7.19
CA LYS A 107 -10.49 -7.16 8.49
C LYS A 107 -9.62 -5.91 8.39
N TYR A 108 -8.86 -5.76 7.31
CA TYR A 108 -7.99 -4.59 7.06
C TYR A 108 -8.68 -3.49 6.23
N ALA A 109 -9.94 -3.68 5.81
CA ALA A 109 -10.64 -2.75 4.93
C ALA A 109 -10.65 -1.31 5.47
N GLY A 110 -10.82 -1.11 6.77
CA GLY A 110 -10.76 0.21 7.40
C GLY A 110 -9.40 0.89 7.23
N VAL A 111 -8.32 0.15 7.45
CA VAL A 111 -6.94 0.67 7.33
C VAL A 111 -6.58 0.95 5.87
N ILE A 112 -6.88 0.02 4.97
CA ILE A 112 -6.60 0.18 3.54
C ILE A 112 -7.41 1.35 2.95
N GLY A 113 -8.69 1.43 3.25
CA GLY A 113 -9.55 2.55 2.82
C GLY A 113 -9.12 3.89 3.42
N TYR A 114 -8.60 3.92 4.66
CA TYR A 114 -8.01 5.12 5.25
C TYR A 114 -6.80 5.62 4.46
N MET A 115 -5.89 4.71 4.05
CA MET A 115 -4.67 5.07 3.34
C MET A 115 -4.87 5.36 1.86
N LEU A 116 -5.74 4.61 1.19
CA LEU A 116 -5.84 4.56 -0.27
C LEU A 116 -7.21 4.92 -0.83
N GLY A 117 -8.27 4.87 -0.02
CA GLY A 117 -9.66 5.09 -0.48
C GLY A 117 -9.97 6.50 -0.97
N ARG A 118 -9.02 7.45 -0.83
CA ARG A 118 -9.09 8.82 -1.35
C ARG A 118 -8.06 9.10 -2.45
N THR A 119 -7.49 8.05 -3.05
CA THR A 119 -6.51 8.15 -4.13
C THR A 119 -7.04 7.44 -5.36
N ALA A 120 -7.11 8.13 -6.48
CA ALA A 120 -7.44 7.56 -7.78
C ALA A 120 -6.17 7.21 -8.55
N VAL A 121 -6.23 6.16 -9.37
CA VAL A 121 -5.16 5.74 -10.27
C VAL A 121 -5.54 6.08 -11.70
N PHE A 122 -4.62 6.68 -12.44
CA PHE A 122 -4.76 7.05 -13.85
C PHE A 122 -3.62 6.47 -14.69
N ASP A 123 -3.85 6.36 -15.98
CA ASP A 123 -2.88 5.80 -16.94
C ASP A 123 -1.63 6.69 -17.11
N ASN A 124 -1.82 8.04 -17.18
CA ASN A 124 -0.75 9.00 -17.41
C ASN A 124 -1.03 10.35 -16.74
N ILE A 125 0.01 11.19 -16.69
CA ILE A 125 -0.03 12.49 -16.02
C ILE A 125 -0.95 13.50 -16.71
N ASP A 126 -1.12 13.46 -18.03
CA ASP A 126 -1.95 14.42 -18.76
C ASP A 126 -3.44 14.20 -18.43
N ASN A 127 -3.90 12.95 -18.46
CA ASN A 127 -5.26 12.58 -18.06
C ASN A 127 -5.50 12.85 -16.57
N ALA A 128 -4.51 12.55 -15.72
CA ALA A 128 -4.54 12.84 -14.29
C ALA A 128 -4.68 14.34 -14.02
N ALA A 129 -3.87 15.18 -14.68
CA ALA A 129 -3.88 16.64 -14.51
C ALA A 129 -5.19 17.29 -14.99
N ALA A 130 -5.70 16.86 -16.14
CA ALA A 130 -6.99 17.31 -16.66
C ALA A 130 -8.12 17.00 -15.67
N THR A 131 -8.13 15.78 -15.13
CA THR A 131 -9.12 15.35 -14.15
C THR A 131 -8.96 16.09 -12.82
N ALA A 132 -7.73 16.23 -12.30
CA ALA A 132 -7.48 16.96 -11.06
C ALA A 132 -8.02 18.40 -11.13
N LYS A 133 -7.79 19.08 -12.26
CA LYS A 133 -8.30 20.43 -12.53
C LYS A 133 -9.83 20.46 -12.57
N ALA A 134 -10.45 19.51 -13.31
CA ALA A 134 -11.91 19.43 -13.41
C ALA A 134 -12.60 19.20 -12.06
N PHE A 135 -11.96 18.47 -11.15
CA PHE A 135 -12.45 18.22 -9.78
C PHE A 135 -11.91 19.22 -8.74
N GLY A 136 -11.33 20.35 -9.18
CA GLY A 136 -10.84 21.42 -8.31
C GLY A 136 -9.78 20.96 -7.34
N TYR A 137 -8.95 19.98 -7.73
CA TYR A 137 -7.87 19.41 -6.92
C TYR A 137 -8.34 18.87 -5.56
N LYS A 138 -9.55 18.31 -5.50
CA LYS A 138 -10.12 17.76 -4.25
C LYS A 138 -9.73 16.31 -3.99
N ILE A 139 -9.17 15.63 -4.99
CA ILE A 139 -8.75 14.23 -4.90
C ILE A 139 -7.26 14.10 -5.16
N ARG A 140 -6.65 13.14 -4.49
CA ARG A 140 -5.28 12.72 -4.77
C ARG A 140 -5.28 11.75 -5.95
N ILE A 141 -4.39 11.95 -6.91
CA ILE A 141 -4.27 11.09 -8.10
C ILE A 141 -2.83 10.60 -8.22
N VAL A 142 -2.66 9.34 -8.53
CA VAL A 142 -1.37 8.74 -8.87
C VAL A 142 -1.47 8.09 -10.25
N THR A 143 -0.40 8.14 -11.04
CA THR A 143 -0.35 7.49 -12.35
C THR A 143 0.31 6.11 -12.27
N LEU A 144 0.09 5.27 -13.28
CA LEU A 144 0.69 3.93 -13.34
C LEU A 144 2.22 3.98 -13.32
N ASP A 145 2.82 5.03 -13.87
CA ASP A 145 4.26 5.30 -13.86
C ASP A 145 4.76 6.04 -12.61
N GLY A 146 3.88 6.28 -11.62
CA GLY A 146 4.25 6.80 -10.31
C GLY A 146 4.34 8.32 -10.19
N GLN A 147 3.70 9.09 -11.09
CA GLN A 147 3.55 10.52 -10.89
C GLN A 147 2.37 10.79 -9.93
N LEU A 148 2.45 11.82 -9.12
CA LEU A 148 1.48 12.10 -8.07
C LEU A 148 0.96 13.53 -8.14
N ILE A 149 -0.35 13.70 -8.09
CA ILE A 149 -1.02 14.98 -7.89
C ILE A 149 -1.73 14.92 -6.54
N ASN A 150 -1.29 15.73 -5.60
CA ASN A 150 -1.91 15.78 -4.27
C ASN A 150 -3.21 16.58 -4.29
N ALA A 151 -4.10 16.27 -3.38
CA ALA A 151 -5.19 17.17 -3.05
C ALA A 151 -4.61 18.56 -2.67
N GLY A 152 -5.19 19.62 -3.24
CA GLY A 152 -4.62 20.96 -3.13
C GLY A 152 -3.71 21.37 -4.29
N GLY A 153 -3.40 20.45 -5.24
CA GLY A 153 -2.81 20.78 -6.54
C GLY A 153 -1.28 20.75 -6.62
N SER A 154 -0.56 20.23 -5.63
CA SER A 154 0.88 20.02 -5.77
C SER A 154 1.19 18.76 -6.59
N PHE A 155 2.21 18.85 -7.45
CA PHE A 155 2.69 17.76 -8.28
C PHE A 155 4.00 17.21 -7.72
N THR A 156 4.12 15.89 -7.69
CA THR A 156 5.37 15.18 -7.35
C THR A 156 5.63 14.16 -8.45
N GLY A 157 6.79 14.21 -9.06
CA GLY A 157 7.10 13.34 -10.20
C GLY A 157 8.57 13.32 -10.54
N GLY A 158 8.90 12.53 -11.54
CA GLY A 158 10.25 12.30 -12.02
C GLY A 158 10.46 10.82 -12.35
N SER A 159 11.70 10.40 -12.54
CA SER A 159 11.99 8.98 -12.78
C SER A 159 11.88 8.16 -11.50
N VAL A 160 10.99 7.17 -11.51
CA VAL A 160 10.92 6.15 -10.46
C VAL A 160 11.82 4.99 -10.89
N LYS A 161 12.81 4.64 -10.07
CA LYS A 161 13.60 3.42 -10.31
C LYS A 161 12.71 2.20 -10.03
N ASN A 162 12.29 1.52 -11.09
CA ASN A 162 11.40 0.35 -11.01
C ASN A 162 11.97 -0.81 -10.18
N ASP A 163 13.30 -0.90 -10.02
CA ASP A 163 13.96 -2.03 -9.35
C ASP A 163 14.06 -1.94 -7.82
N SER A 164 13.54 -0.86 -7.21
CA SER A 164 13.79 -0.62 -5.78
C SER A 164 12.57 -0.73 -4.87
N GLY A 165 11.38 -0.92 -5.42
CA GLY A 165 10.13 -0.94 -4.66
C GLY A 165 9.98 -2.18 -3.76
N ILE A 166 9.37 -2.01 -2.59
CA ILE A 166 9.14 -3.10 -1.63
C ILE A 166 8.11 -4.10 -2.17
N LEU A 167 7.05 -3.59 -2.83
CA LEU A 167 6.00 -4.43 -3.41
C LEU A 167 6.47 -5.09 -4.70
N THR A 168 7.20 -4.36 -5.54
CA THR A 168 7.76 -4.87 -6.79
C THR A 168 8.72 -6.03 -6.51
N ARG A 169 9.64 -5.88 -5.56
CA ARG A 169 10.55 -6.96 -5.14
C ARG A 169 9.80 -8.16 -4.56
N GLY A 170 8.76 -7.91 -3.77
CA GLY A 170 7.91 -8.98 -3.21
C GLY A 170 7.24 -9.81 -4.30
N ALA A 171 6.68 -9.17 -5.31
CA ALA A 171 6.05 -9.81 -6.45
C ALA A 171 7.05 -10.58 -7.31
N GLU A 172 8.23 -10.02 -7.56
CA GLU A 172 9.30 -10.67 -8.32
C GLU A 172 9.84 -11.91 -7.60
N ILE A 173 10.08 -11.84 -6.29
CA ILE A 173 10.49 -12.99 -5.49
C ILE A 173 9.43 -14.09 -5.51
N ALA A 174 8.14 -13.76 -5.43
CA ALA A 174 7.07 -14.74 -5.52
C ALA A 174 7.06 -15.43 -6.88
N LYS A 175 7.15 -14.66 -7.98
CA LYS A 175 7.20 -15.17 -9.35
C LYS A 175 8.40 -16.11 -9.56
N LEU A 176 9.60 -15.70 -9.13
CA LEU A 176 10.80 -16.53 -9.25
C LEU A 176 10.69 -17.83 -8.44
N LYS A 177 10.06 -17.83 -7.28
CA LYS A 177 9.82 -19.05 -6.49
C LYS A 177 8.87 -20.00 -7.20
N ASP A 178 7.82 -19.49 -7.83
CA ASP A 178 6.89 -20.30 -8.61
C ASP A 178 7.57 -20.91 -9.84
N GLU A 179 8.39 -20.13 -10.54
CA GLU A 179 9.19 -20.62 -11.68
C GLU A 179 10.18 -21.74 -11.26
N ILE A 180 10.83 -21.57 -10.11
CA ILE A 180 11.75 -22.60 -9.55
C ILE A 180 10.95 -23.87 -9.24
N ALA A 181 9.79 -23.77 -8.59
CA ALA A 181 8.97 -24.92 -8.25
C ALA A 181 8.45 -25.67 -9.49
N ASP A 182 8.16 -24.93 -10.57
CA ASP A 182 7.75 -25.54 -11.84
C ASP A 182 8.93 -26.27 -12.52
N ILE A 183 10.11 -25.68 -12.53
CA ILE A 183 11.32 -26.32 -13.08
C ILE A 183 11.67 -27.58 -12.29
N GLU A 184 11.59 -27.54 -10.95
CA GLU A 184 11.85 -28.71 -10.10
C GLU A 184 10.83 -29.84 -10.33
N ARG A 185 9.55 -29.52 -10.61
CA ARG A 185 8.54 -30.51 -11.01
C ARG A 185 8.87 -31.17 -12.34
N HIS A 186 9.16 -30.37 -13.37
CA HIS A 186 9.51 -30.89 -14.69
C HIS A 186 10.80 -31.74 -14.67
N LYS A 187 11.76 -31.42 -13.81
CA LYS A 187 12.98 -32.22 -13.64
C LYS A 187 12.68 -33.60 -13.03
N LYS A 188 11.78 -33.66 -12.02
CA LYS A 188 11.36 -34.93 -11.40
C LYS A 188 10.56 -35.84 -12.35
N ASP A 189 9.84 -35.24 -13.29
CA ASP A 189 9.05 -35.99 -14.29
C ASP A 189 9.92 -36.49 -15.47
N ALA A 190 11.16 -36.01 -15.59
CA ALA A 190 12.11 -36.36 -16.65
C ALA A 190 13.19 -37.37 -16.22
N ASP A 191 13.32 -37.66 -14.92
CA ASP A 191 14.18 -38.68 -14.31
C ASP A 191 13.38 -39.96 -14.02
#